data_5ce517075610686556097bb750629b12
#
_entry.id   5ce517075610686556097bb750629b12
#
_cell.length_a   1.000
_cell.length_b   1.000
_cell.length_c   1.000
_cell.angle_alpha   90.00
_cell.angle_beta   90.00
_cell.angle_gamma   90.00
#
_symmetry.space_group_name_H-M   'P 1'
#
loop_
_entity.id
_entity.type
_entity.pdbx_description
1 polymer ?
#
loop_
_entity_poly.entity_id
_entity_poly.type
_entity_poly.pdbx_seq_one_letter_code
_entity_poly.pdbx_strand_id
1 'polypeptide(L)'
;PTGFQFTKIELQKLVKSFSGLVIIDEAYGEFSEYSLLSMVKTQSNLIVVQTLSKSFGLAGLRLGYFIASKKFTETFMNVLQYPYPVSTITIESGIQALEKSKLMRDTIDNIKIERKRIIETLQTFDAFEVFDSKANFVLFDAHSAYKRVYSALAEQGISIRKLGKIGNHDGCLRVTIGTKEMNSKFLLAIRDLLG
;
A
#
# COMPACT_ATOMS: atom_id res chain seq x y z
N PRO A 1 1.21 -4.08 6.92
CA PRO A 1 0.70 -5.24 6.17
C PRO A 1 -0.83 -5.28 6.11
N THR A 2 -1.53 -4.44 6.92
CA THR A 2 -2.99 -4.43 7.08
C THR A 2 -3.74 -3.65 6.01
N GLY A 3 -3.12 -2.67 5.35
CA GLY A 3 -3.79 -1.74 4.43
C GLY A 3 -4.56 -0.63 5.14
N PHE A 4 -4.52 -0.58 6.46
CA PHE A 4 -5.23 0.42 7.26
C PHE A 4 -4.68 1.83 7.02
N GLN A 5 -5.56 2.82 7.00
CA GLN A 5 -5.22 4.24 6.99
C GLN A 5 -5.86 4.91 8.23
N PHE A 6 -5.04 5.62 9.01
CA PHE A 6 -5.54 6.47 10.10
C PHE A 6 -6.46 7.57 9.55
N THR A 7 -7.31 8.13 10.36
CA THR A 7 -8.12 9.27 9.92
C THR A 7 -7.25 10.53 9.75
N LYS A 8 -7.61 11.36 8.80
CA LYS A 8 -6.88 12.62 8.53
C LYS A 8 -6.81 13.50 9.77
N ILE A 9 -7.88 13.53 10.56
CA ILE A 9 -7.98 14.34 11.78
C ILE A 9 -6.99 13.87 12.84
N GLU A 10 -6.88 12.55 13.06
CA GLU A 10 -5.93 11.97 14.03
C GLU A 10 -4.49 12.30 13.66
N LEU A 11 -4.12 12.11 12.38
CA LEU A 11 -2.77 12.42 11.92
C LEU A 11 -2.47 13.91 11.97
N GLN A 12 -3.43 14.77 11.61
CA GLN A 12 -3.28 16.22 11.73
C GLN A 12 -3.08 16.66 13.19
N LYS A 13 -3.83 16.06 14.12
CA LYS A 13 -3.68 16.30 15.54
C LYS A 13 -2.30 15.86 16.03
N LEU A 14 -1.87 14.65 15.66
CA LEU A 14 -0.54 14.13 16.00
C LEU A 14 0.57 15.09 15.53
N VAL A 15 0.57 15.47 14.25
CA VAL A 15 1.58 16.37 13.68
C VAL A 15 1.64 17.72 14.40
N LYS A 16 0.48 18.28 14.77
CA LYS A 16 0.41 19.57 15.47
C LYS A 16 0.80 19.51 16.94
N SER A 17 0.55 18.41 17.60
CA SER A 17 0.77 18.28 19.05
C SER A 17 2.14 17.68 19.42
N PHE A 18 2.80 16.99 18.52
CA PHE A 18 4.09 16.36 18.77
C PHE A 18 5.24 17.32 18.46
N SER A 19 6.11 17.54 19.45
CA SER A 19 7.25 18.48 19.33
C SER A 19 8.43 17.94 18.53
N GLY A 20 8.52 16.63 18.33
CA GLY A 20 9.56 15.98 17.55
C GLY A 20 9.18 15.82 16.07
N LEU A 21 10.02 15.14 15.29
CA LEU A 21 9.76 14.82 13.90
C LEU A 21 8.68 13.76 13.79
N VAL A 22 7.73 13.98 12.89
CA VAL A 22 6.68 13.02 12.52
C VAL A 22 6.95 12.57 11.09
N ILE A 23 7.18 11.27 10.91
CA ILE A 23 7.39 10.66 9.59
C ILE A 23 6.13 9.89 9.24
N ILE A 24 5.48 10.28 8.14
CA ILE A 24 4.32 9.60 7.59
C ILE A 24 4.76 8.80 6.37
N ASP A 25 4.65 7.48 6.47
CA ASP A 25 4.91 6.57 5.35
C ASP A 25 3.66 6.49 4.46
N GLU A 26 3.72 7.14 3.31
CA GLU A 26 2.71 7.11 2.25
C GLU A 26 3.13 6.21 1.08
N ALA A 27 3.83 5.10 1.35
CA ALA A 27 4.21 4.17 0.27
C ALA A 27 3.00 3.60 -0.52
N TYR A 28 1.81 3.68 0.04
CA TYR A 28 0.54 3.33 -0.60
C TYR A 28 -0.38 4.56 -0.78
N GLY A 29 0.17 5.76 -0.67
CA GLY A 29 -0.57 7.02 -0.65
C GLY A 29 -1.47 7.24 -1.87
N GLU A 30 -1.06 6.81 -3.05
CA GLU A 30 -1.86 6.97 -4.28
C GLU A 30 -3.14 6.10 -4.27
N PHE A 31 -3.14 4.99 -3.53
CA PHE A 31 -4.32 4.14 -3.35
C PHE A 31 -5.22 4.58 -2.20
N SER A 32 -4.76 5.51 -1.39
CA SER A 32 -5.42 5.99 -0.18
C SER A 32 -6.50 7.04 -0.46
N GLU A 33 -7.21 7.48 0.58
CA GLU A 33 -8.27 8.48 0.47
C GLU A 33 -7.73 9.91 0.50
N TYR A 34 -6.59 10.11 1.16
CA TYR A 34 -5.97 11.42 1.31
C TYR A 34 -4.46 11.29 1.53
N SER A 35 -3.75 12.39 1.34
CA SER A 35 -2.33 12.57 1.67
C SER A 35 -2.16 13.75 2.62
N LEU A 36 -1.13 13.73 3.45
CA LEU A 36 -0.72 14.85 4.28
C LEU A 36 0.31 15.77 3.61
N LEU A 37 0.65 15.50 2.36
CA LEU A 37 1.67 16.24 1.61
C LEU A 37 1.46 17.76 1.64
N SER A 38 0.22 18.24 1.54
CA SER A 38 -0.09 19.68 1.60
C SER A 38 0.30 20.33 2.93
N MET A 39 0.33 19.58 4.03
CA MET A 39 0.70 20.09 5.35
C MET A 39 2.20 20.35 5.53
N VAL A 40 3.05 19.73 4.72
CA VAL A 40 4.51 19.96 4.78
C VAL A 40 4.87 21.43 4.62
N LYS A 41 4.04 22.21 3.88
CA LYS A 41 4.24 23.64 3.70
C LYS A 41 4.10 24.46 4.99
N THR A 42 3.33 23.95 5.96
CA THR A 42 2.98 24.67 7.20
C THR A 42 3.45 23.97 8.46
N GLN A 43 3.87 22.72 8.37
CA GLN A 43 4.31 21.88 9.50
C GLN A 43 5.77 21.47 9.29
N SER A 44 6.69 22.20 9.89
CA SER A 44 8.14 22.00 9.70
C SER A 44 8.65 20.68 10.29
N ASN A 45 7.90 20.06 11.19
CA ASN A 45 8.21 18.77 11.81
C ASN A 45 7.65 17.57 11.04
N LEU A 46 6.92 17.79 9.92
CA LEU A 46 6.34 16.71 9.12
C LEU A 46 7.27 16.31 7.96
N ILE A 47 7.50 15.01 7.84
CA ILE A 47 8.16 14.37 6.71
C ILE A 47 7.19 13.35 6.11
N VAL A 48 6.91 13.46 4.82
CA VAL A 48 6.10 12.48 4.08
C VAL A 48 7.03 11.67 3.19
N VAL A 49 6.98 10.34 3.30
CA VAL A 49 7.80 9.40 2.52
C VAL A 49 6.92 8.73 1.48
N GLN A 50 7.38 8.70 0.23
CA GLN A 50 6.69 8.09 -0.90
C GLN A 50 7.63 7.21 -1.73
N THR A 51 7.09 6.36 -2.61
CA THR A 51 7.89 5.43 -3.42
C THR A 51 7.26 5.18 -4.79
N LEU A 52 8.09 4.99 -5.81
CA LEU A 52 7.64 4.52 -7.13
C LEU A 52 7.46 2.98 -7.20
N SER A 53 7.74 2.28 -6.11
CA SER A 53 7.69 0.81 -6.07
C SER A 53 6.28 0.22 -6.17
N LYS A 54 5.24 0.98 -5.83
CA LYS A 54 3.86 0.47 -5.69
C LYS A 54 2.97 0.94 -6.83
N SER A 55 2.54 2.18 -6.82
CA SER A 55 1.63 2.75 -7.82
C SER A 55 2.22 2.77 -9.23
N PHE A 56 3.51 3.00 -9.36
CA PHE A 56 4.21 3.02 -10.64
C PHE A 56 4.74 1.64 -11.08
N GLY A 57 4.62 0.59 -10.26
CA GLY A 57 5.11 -0.75 -10.60
C GLY A 57 6.64 -0.86 -10.71
N LEU A 58 7.40 0.12 -10.21
CA LEU A 58 8.85 0.24 -10.38
C LEU A 58 9.63 -0.28 -9.16
N ALA A 59 9.17 -1.35 -8.54
CA ALA A 59 9.82 -1.91 -7.36
C ALA A 59 11.30 -2.29 -7.59
N GLY A 60 11.66 -2.68 -8.82
CA GLY A 60 13.03 -3.02 -9.21
C GLY A 60 13.99 -1.83 -9.23
N LEU A 61 13.51 -0.60 -9.42
CA LEU A 61 14.32 0.61 -9.40
C LEU A 61 14.81 1.02 -8.01
N ARG A 62 14.21 0.50 -6.95
CA ARG A 62 14.54 0.86 -5.55
C ARG A 62 14.50 2.37 -5.29
N LEU A 63 13.56 3.09 -5.91
CA LEU A 63 13.41 4.54 -5.82
C LEU A 63 12.26 4.94 -4.91
N GLY A 64 12.61 5.71 -3.90
CA GLY A 64 11.68 6.42 -3.02
C GLY A 64 12.18 7.83 -2.80
N TYR A 65 11.32 8.67 -2.27
CA TYR A 65 11.64 10.06 -1.97
C TYR A 65 10.86 10.51 -0.73
N PHE A 66 11.32 11.57 -0.12
CA PHE A 66 10.58 12.22 0.94
C PHE A 66 10.34 13.69 0.60
N ILE A 67 9.31 14.24 1.20
CA ILE A 67 8.97 15.66 1.13
C ILE A 67 8.96 16.20 2.56
N ALA A 68 9.70 17.26 2.80
CA ALA A 68 9.84 17.89 4.10
C ALA A 68 10.03 19.40 3.97
N SER A 69 10.15 20.11 5.11
CA SER A 69 10.50 21.52 5.11
C SER A 69 11.87 21.75 4.48
N LYS A 70 12.06 22.93 3.86
CA LYS A 70 13.34 23.31 3.22
C LYS A 70 14.52 23.12 4.19
N LYS A 71 14.40 23.62 5.42
CA LYS A 71 15.45 23.51 6.44
C LYS A 71 15.84 22.06 6.71
N PHE A 72 14.86 21.16 6.86
CA PHE A 72 15.14 19.74 7.07
C PHE A 72 15.82 19.12 5.85
N THR A 73 15.33 19.39 4.64
CA THR A 73 15.90 18.85 3.40
C THR A 73 17.34 19.28 3.20
N GLU A 74 17.66 20.57 3.41
CA GLU A 74 19.03 21.09 3.31
C GLU A 74 19.96 20.42 4.35
N THR A 75 19.52 20.29 5.59
CA THR A 75 20.30 19.61 6.63
C THR A 75 20.52 18.13 6.27
N PHE A 76 19.48 17.44 5.81
CA PHE A 76 19.59 16.04 5.41
C PHE A 76 20.59 15.85 4.27
N MET A 77 20.49 16.65 3.20
CA MET A 77 21.36 16.56 2.04
C MET A 77 22.83 16.87 2.37
N ASN A 78 23.07 17.86 3.23
CA ASN A 78 24.44 18.32 3.52
C ASN A 78 25.14 17.48 4.59
N VAL A 79 24.41 16.80 5.48
CA VAL A 79 24.98 16.15 6.67
C VAL A 79 24.74 14.66 6.70
N LEU A 80 23.57 14.20 6.24
CA LEU A 80 23.11 12.81 6.43
C LEU A 80 23.09 11.97 5.15
N GLN A 81 22.95 12.60 4.01
CA GLN A 81 22.84 11.88 2.74
C GLN A 81 24.20 11.39 2.26
N TYR A 82 24.26 10.11 1.87
CA TYR A 82 25.43 9.57 1.17
C TYR A 82 25.67 10.34 -0.14
N PRO A 83 26.94 10.54 -0.58
CA PRO A 83 27.27 11.20 -1.85
C PRO A 83 26.66 10.40 -2.97
N TYR A 84 26.18 9.83 -3.53
CA TYR A 84 25.66 9.05 -4.66
C TYR A 84 24.61 8.01 -4.22
N PRO A 85 23.48 8.45 -3.63
CA PRO A 85 22.51 7.54 -3.04
C PRO A 85 21.71 6.74 -4.08
N VAL A 86 21.61 7.26 -5.32
CA VAL A 86 20.80 6.71 -6.40
C VAL A 86 21.57 6.79 -7.70
N SER A 87 21.50 5.72 -8.53
CA SER A 87 22.15 5.70 -9.84
C SER A 87 21.49 6.66 -10.84
N THR A 88 22.23 7.18 -11.78
CA THR A 88 21.71 8.06 -12.86
C THR A 88 20.57 7.38 -13.63
N ILE A 89 20.71 6.11 -13.96
CA ILE A 89 19.65 5.34 -14.66
C ILE A 89 18.37 5.28 -13.85
N THR A 90 18.48 5.09 -12.52
CA THR A 90 17.32 5.09 -11.62
C THR A 90 16.64 6.45 -11.55
N ILE A 91 17.42 7.54 -11.51
CA ILE A 91 16.90 8.91 -11.52
C ILE A 91 16.14 9.20 -12.81
N GLU A 92 16.75 8.95 -13.96
CA GLU A 92 16.15 9.17 -15.28
C GLU A 92 14.86 8.37 -15.46
N SER A 93 14.88 7.08 -15.07
CA SER A 93 13.69 6.24 -15.11
C SER A 93 12.58 6.78 -14.19
N GLY A 94 12.93 7.31 -13.02
CA GLY A 94 11.98 7.92 -12.09
C GLY A 94 11.35 9.20 -12.66
N ILE A 95 12.14 10.07 -13.29
CA ILE A 95 11.65 11.29 -13.95
C ILE A 95 10.65 10.93 -15.06
N GLN A 96 11.01 10.02 -15.95
CA GLN A 96 10.12 9.56 -17.02
C GLN A 96 8.83 8.94 -16.49
N ALA A 97 8.89 8.20 -15.38
CA ALA A 97 7.69 7.65 -14.74
C ALA A 97 6.75 8.73 -14.22
N LEU A 98 7.31 9.75 -13.55
CA LEU A 98 6.53 10.88 -13.01
C LEU A 98 5.90 11.72 -14.11
N GLU A 99 6.59 11.94 -15.24
CA GLU A 99 6.03 12.62 -16.42
C GLU A 99 4.83 11.86 -16.99
N LYS A 100 4.84 10.53 -16.93
CA LYS A 100 3.74 9.65 -17.37
C LYS A 100 2.70 9.36 -16.26
N SER A 101 2.69 10.10 -15.18
CA SER A 101 1.81 9.90 -14.01
C SER A 101 0.32 9.85 -14.35
N LYS A 102 -0.12 10.48 -15.47
CA LYS A 102 -1.52 10.40 -15.93
C LYS A 102 -1.93 8.96 -16.28
N LEU A 103 -1.04 8.17 -16.90
CA LEU A 103 -1.32 6.77 -17.22
C LEU A 103 -1.50 5.91 -15.96
N MET A 104 -0.82 6.28 -14.88
CA MET A 104 -0.95 5.56 -13.62
C MET A 104 -2.27 5.82 -12.90
N ARG A 105 -2.90 6.98 -13.10
CA ARG A 105 -4.19 7.31 -12.47
C ARG A 105 -5.28 6.33 -12.85
N ASP A 106 -5.42 6.01 -14.13
CA ASP A 106 -6.43 5.06 -14.60
C ASP A 106 -6.21 3.67 -13.99
N THR A 107 -4.94 3.25 -13.88
CA THR A 107 -4.57 2.00 -13.22
C THR A 107 -4.89 2.01 -11.73
N ILE A 108 -4.58 3.10 -11.04
CA ILE A 108 -4.88 3.29 -9.62
C ILE A 108 -6.39 3.25 -9.37
N ASP A 109 -7.18 3.93 -10.20
CA ASP A 109 -8.64 3.96 -10.08
C ASP A 109 -9.25 2.56 -10.33
N ASN A 110 -8.75 1.83 -11.32
CA ASN A 110 -9.14 0.43 -11.53
C ASN A 110 -8.80 -0.46 -10.33
N ILE A 111 -7.62 -0.28 -9.73
CA ILE A 111 -7.24 -1.00 -8.50
C ILE A 111 -8.19 -0.68 -7.35
N LYS A 112 -8.60 0.58 -7.18
CA LYS A 112 -9.57 0.97 -6.13
C LYS A 112 -10.93 0.32 -6.35
N ILE A 113 -11.42 0.28 -7.60
CA ILE A 113 -12.68 -0.38 -7.97
C ILE A 113 -12.60 -1.89 -7.68
N GLU A 114 -11.56 -2.55 -8.15
CA GLU A 114 -11.38 -3.99 -7.97
C GLU A 114 -11.15 -4.36 -6.49
N ARG A 115 -10.44 -3.52 -5.74
CA ARG A 115 -10.28 -3.69 -4.29
C ARG A 115 -11.65 -3.72 -3.59
N LYS A 116 -12.51 -2.77 -3.90
CA LYS A 116 -13.87 -2.71 -3.36
C LYS A 116 -14.64 -3.99 -3.71
N ARG A 117 -14.60 -4.42 -4.98
CA ARG A 117 -15.25 -5.66 -5.43
C ARG A 117 -14.76 -6.89 -4.69
N ILE A 118 -13.45 -7.01 -4.47
CA ILE A 118 -12.86 -8.14 -3.72
C ILE A 118 -13.32 -8.12 -2.26
N ILE A 119 -13.26 -6.96 -1.60
CA ILE A 119 -13.71 -6.81 -0.20
C ILE A 119 -15.18 -7.22 -0.09
N GLU A 120 -16.07 -6.64 -0.89
CA GLU A 120 -17.51 -6.92 -0.86
C GLU A 120 -17.81 -8.38 -1.13
N THR A 121 -17.10 -9.01 -2.08
CA THR A 121 -17.30 -10.43 -2.37
C THR A 121 -16.79 -11.33 -1.24
N LEU A 122 -15.60 -11.06 -0.69
CA LEU A 122 -15.06 -11.85 0.41
C LEU A 122 -15.93 -11.75 1.68
N GLN A 123 -16.55 -10.60 1.93
CA GLN A 123 -17.47 -10.37 3.04
C GLN A 123 -18.78 -11.19 2.94
N THR A 124 -19.11 -11.77 1.78
CA THR A 124 -20.26 -12.67 1.66
C THR A 124 -20.01 -14.07 2.22
N PHE A 125 -18.78 -14.39 2.60
CA PHE A 125 -18.41 -15.69 3.17
C PHE A 125 -18.23 -15.57 4.69
N ASP A 126 -19.10 -16.19 5.46
CA ASP A 126 -19.04 -16.22 6.94
C ASP A 126 -17.70 -16.78 7.48
N ALA A 127 -16.99 -17.54 6.66
CA ALA A 127 -15.69 -18.12 6.97
C ALA A 127 -14.54 -17.08 7.04
N PHE A 128 -14.79 -15.83 6.65
CA PHE A 128 -13.78 -14.79 6.57
C PHE A 128 -14.13 -13.55 7.36
N GLU A 129 -13.15 -13.03 8.08
CA GLU A 129 -13.16 -11.64 8.55
C GLU A 129 -12.29 -10.79 7.61
N VAL A 130 -12.92 -9.84 6.91
CA VAL A 130 -12.27 -9.03 5.86
C VAL A 130 -12.03 -7.62 6.36
N PHE A 131 -10.78 -7.17 6.27
CA PHE A 131 -10.40 -5.84 6.74
C PHE A 131 -10.49 -4.81 5.62
N ASP A 132 -10.94 -3.60 5.97
CA ASP A 132 -10.87 -2.46 5.03
C ASP A 132 -9.40 -2.18 4.66
N SER A 133 -9.21 -1.78 3.41
CA SER A 133 -7.87 -1.52 2.89
C SER A 133 -7.84 -0.24 2.05
N LYS A 134 -6.80 0.54 2.25
CA LYS A 134 -6.45 1.73 1.45
C LYS A 134 -5.14 1.52 0.67
N ALA A 135 -4.76 0.24 0.47
CA ALA A 135 -3.58 -0.17 -0.30
C ALA A 135 -4.00 -0.89 -1.60
N ASN A 136 -3.04 -1.43 -2.34
CA ASN A 136 -3.28 -2.27 -3.52
C ASN A 136 -3.41 -3.76 -3.18
N PHE A 137 -3.87 -4.08 -1.98
CA PHE A 137 -4.11 -5.44 -1.51
C PHE A 137 -5.25 -5.46 -0.50
N VAL A 138 -5.80 -6.65 -0.23
CA VAL A 138 -6.79 -6.90 0.82
C VAL A 138 -6.22 -7.91 1.80
N LEU A 139 -6.34 -7.61 3.09
CA LEU A 139 -6.10 -8.51 4.20
C LEU A 139 -7.42 -9.14 4.63
N PHE A 140 -7.42 -10.44 4.90
CA PHE A 140 -8.55 -11.14 5.50
C PHE A 140 -8.05 -12.25 6.41
N ASP A 141 -8.81 -12.54 7.47
CA ASP A 141 -8.58 -13.68 8.34
C ASP A 141 -9.51 -14.82 7.90
N ALA A 142 -8.92 -15.95 7.53
CA ALA A 142 -9.63 -17.18 7.18
C ALA A 142 -9.73 -18.14 8.37
N HIS A 143 -9.40 -17.69 9.58
CA HIS A 143 -9.50 -18.43 10.83
C HIS A 143 -8.88 -19.84 10.71
N SER A 144 -9.59 -20.86 11.13
CA SER A 144 -9.13 -22.26 11.05
C SER A 144 -8.98 -22.79 9.60
N ALA A 145 -9.67 -22.18 8.63
CA ALA A 145 -9.62 -22.57 7.22
C ALA A 145 -8.37 -22.06 6.48
N TYR A 146 -7.55 -21.22 7.10
CA TYR A 146 -6.51 -20.47 6.39
C TYR A 146 -5.48 -21.36 5.67
N LYS A 147 -5.10 -22.50 6.24
CA LYS A 147 -4.17 -23.44 5.58
C LYS A 147 -4.81 -24.08 4.34
N ARG A 148 -6.09 -24.50 4.46
CA ARG A 148 -6.85 -25.08 3.35
C ARG A 148 -7.04 -24.07 2.22
N VAL A 149 -7.44 -22.85 2.54
CA VAL A 149 -7.61 -21.76 1.57
C VAL A 149 -6.30 -21.48 0.83
N TYR A 150 -5.20 -21.33 1.58
CA TYR A 150 -3.89 -21.06 1.00
C TYR A 150 -3.44 -22.18 0.05
N SER A 151 -3.53 -23.45 0.46
CA SER A 151 -3.09 -24.59 -0.35
C SER A 151 -3.95 -24.77 -1.59
N ALA A 152 -5.29 -24.69 -1.46
CA ALA A 152 -6.21 -24.84 -2.59
C ALA A 152 -6.04 -23.74 -3.66
N LEU A 153 -5.74 -22.49 -3.25
CA LEU A 153 -5.40 -21.42 -4.19
C LEU A 153 -4.06 -21.67 -4.90
N ALA A 154 -3.05 -22.14 -4.15
CA ALA A 154 -1.74 -22.45 -4.72
C ALA A 154 -1.80 -23.58 -5.75
N GLU A 155 -2.60 -24.64 -5.50
CA GLU A 155 -2.85 -25.74 -6.44
C GLU A 155 -3.49 -25.27 -7.75
N GLN A 156 -4.28 -24.19 -7.70
CA GLN A 156 -4.87 -23.54 -8.89
C GLN A 156 -3.95 -22.48 -9.53
N GLY A 157 -2.68 -22.39 -9.08
CA GLY A 157 -1.72 -21.42 -9.57
C GLY A 157 -2.00 -19.97 -9.12
N ILE A 158 -2.77 -19.79 -8.04
CA ILE A 158 -3.07 -18.48 -7.46
C ILE A 158 -2.20 -18.28 -6.23
N SER A 159 -1.17 -17.43 -6.36
CA SER A 159 -0.25 -17.12 -5.26
C SER A 159 -0.74 -15.91 -4.46
N ILE A 160 -1.00 -16.12 -3.17
CA ILE A 160 -1.33 -15.07 -2.20
C ILE A 160 -0.30 -15.06 -1.06
N ARG A 161 -0.29 -14.01 -0.27
CA ARG A 161 0.63 -13.89 0.86
C ARG A 161 0.04 -14.57 2.11
N LYS A 162 0.73 -15.55 2.64
CA LYS A 162 0.46 -16.15 3.94
C LYS A 162 1.14 -15.33 5.03
N LEU A 163 0.38 -14.73 5.94
CA LEU A 163 0.90 -13.89 7.02
C LEU A 163 0.80 -14.58 8.38
N GLY A 164 -0.20 -15.46 8.56
CA GLY A 164 -0.42 -16.14 9.83
C GLY A 164 -1.02 -15.19 10.88
N LYS A 165 -0.38 -15.10 12.04
CA LYS A 165 -0.91 -14.30 13.16
C LYS A 165 -0.62 -12.80 13.00
N ILE A 166 -1.69 -12.01 13.09
CA ILE A 166 -1.62 -10.55 13.17
C ILE A 166 -2.56 -10.11 14.31
N GLY A 167 -2.00 -9.60 15.40
CA GLY A 167 -2.77 -9.26 16.59
C GLY A 167 -3.51 -10.49 17.15
N ASN A 168 -4.83 -10.43 17.20
CA ASN A 168 -5.70 -11.51 17.68
C ASN A 168 -6.22 -12.41 16.55
N HIS A 169 -5.76 -12.21 15.30
CA HIS A 169 -6.18 -12.96 14.12
C HIS A 169 -5.09 -13.96 13.74
N ASP A 170 -5.39 -15.26 13.77
CA ASP A 170 -4.39 -16.33 13.62
C ASP A 170 -4.29 -16.85 12.17
N GLY A 171 -5.27 -16.57 11.32
CA GLY A 171 -5.38 -17.10 9.95
C GLY A 171 -5.26 -16.05 8.85
N CYS A 172 -4.41 -15.03 9.02
CA CYS A 172 -4.32 -13.90 8.11
C CYS A 172 -3.68 -14.26 6.76
N LEU A 173 -4.40 -13.95 5.70
CA LEU A 173 -4.01 -14.04 4.30
C LEU A 173 -4.10 -12.67 3.65
N ARG A 174 -3.24 -12.39 2.66
CA ARG A 174 -3.25 -11.13 1.93
C ARG A 174 -3.21 -11.38 0.43
N VAL A 175 -4.21 -10.88 -0.28
CA VAL A 175 -4.28 -10.92 -1.74
C VAL A 175 -3.95 -9.55 -2.33
N THR A 176 -3.06 -9.50 -3.31
CA THR A 176 -2.76 -8.28 -4.07
C THR A 176 -3.84 -8.11 -5.15
N ILE A 177 -4.29 -6.87 -5.36
CA ILE A 177 -5.22 -6.55 -6.43
C ILE A 177 -4.50 -6.63 -7.77
N GLY A 178 -4.93 -7.54 -8.62
CA GLY A 178 -4.44 -7.75 -9.97
C GLY A 178 -5.35 -7.15 -11.03
N THR A 179 -5.29 -7.69 -12.26
CA THR A 179 -6.25 -7.35 -13.31
C THR A 179 -7.63 -7.91 -12.97
N LYS A 180 -8.67 -7.43 -13.65
CA LYS A 180 -10.04 -7.91 -13.45
C LYS A 180 -10.15 -9.42 -13.65
N GLU A 181 -9.44 -9.97 -14.63
CA GLU A 181 -9.39 -11.41 -14.93
C GLU A 181 -8.73 -12.19 -13.79
N MET A 182 -7.57 -11.71 -13.29
CA MET A 182 -6.87 -12.35 -12.17
C MET A 182 -7.72 -12.34 -10.91
N ASN A 183 -8.35 -11.21 -10.61
CA ASN A 183 -9.22 -11.05 -9.45
C ASN A 183 -10.48 -11.94 -9.56
N SER A 184 -11.05 -12.07 -10.77
CA SER A 184 -12.20 -12.94 -11.00
C SER A 184 -11.84 -14.41 -10.83
N LYS A 185 -10.65 -14.82 -11.30
CA LYS A 185 -10.14 -16.18 -11.08
C LYS A 185 -9.98 -16.48 -9.58
N PHE A 186 -9.41 -15.54 -8.83
CA PHE A 186 -9.26 -15.66 -7.38
C PHE A 186 -10.62 -15.81 -6.67
N LEU A 187 -11.59 -14.94 -6.98
CA LEU A 187 -12.92 -14.99 -6.37
C LEU A 187 -13.70 -16.25 -6.72
N LEU A 188 -13.56 -16.76 -7.97
CA LEU A 188 -14.15 -18.02 -8.37
C LEU A 188 -13.57 -19.20 -7.56
N ALA A 189 -12.24 -19.26 -7.45
CA ALA A 189 -11.56 -20.30 -6.67
C ALA A 189 -11.96 -20.28 -5.18
N ILE A 190 -12.18 -19.11 -4.59
CA ILE A 190 -12.70 -19.00 -3.22
C ILE A 190 -14.13 -19.53 -3.14
N ARG A 191 -14.99 -19.19 -4.10
CA ARG A 191 -16.38 -19.66 -4.15
C ARG A 191 -16.44 -21.19 -4.24
N ASP A 192 -15.68 -21.79 -5.16
CA ASP A 192 -15.64 -23.25 -5.37
C ASP A 192 -15.12 -24.00 -4.14
N LEU A 193 -14.29 -23.34 -3.32
CA LEU A 193 -13.74 -23.93 -2.09
C LEU A 193 -14.72 -23.90 -0.91
N LEU A 194 -15.60 -22.91 -0.84
CA LEU A 194 -16.45 -22.63 0.32
C LEU A 194 -17.94 -22.84 0.05
N GLY A 195 -18.37 -22.88 -1.21
CA GLY A 195 -19.74 -23.20 -1.65
C GLY A 195 -19.91 -24.67 -1.86
#